data_a88eb0692e0dc45d8b76e8772e4dffd5
#
_entry.id   a88eb0692e0dc45d8b76e8772e4dffd5
#
_cell.length_a   1.000
_cell.length_b   1.000
_cell.length_c   1.000
_cell.angle_alpha   90.00
_cell.angle_beta   90.00
_cell.angle_gamma   90.00
#
_symmetry.space_group_name_H-M   'P 1'
#
loop_
_entity.id
_entity.type
_entity.pdbx_description
1 polymer ?
#
loop_
_entity_poly.entity_id
_entity_poly.type
_entity_poly.pdbx_seq_one_letter_code
_entity_poly.pdbx_strand_id
1 'polypeptide(L)'
;MQQTQTRCQTVTDHPESNESLCVRVQQGDAQAKLQLLKQNEGMIHTIAWRERRRYAYLSLELEDLWAAGQMGLLRAARLYRPETGNRFATYAWSHIRQAVQREIICGGTIVRIPVHRWLPKRKRR
;
A
#
# COMPACT_ATOMS: atom_id res chain seq x y z
N MET A 1 -7.89 -21.79 -24.12
CA MET A 1 -7.85 -21.71 -23.76
C MET A 1 -7.58 -21.66 -22.97
N GLN A 2 -7.30 -21.77 -22.89
CA GLN A 2 -7.10 -21.83 -22.28
C GLN A 2 -6.82 -21.39 -21.40
N GLN A 3 -6.66 -21.03 -21.23
CA GLN A 3 -6.48 -20.60 -20.60
C GLN A 3 -6.76 -20.35 -19.73
N THR A 4 -6.97 -20.46 -19.56
CA THR A 4 -7.37 -20.24 -18.95
C THR A 4 -7.36 -20.42 -18.05
N GLN A 5 -7.17 -20.72 -17.94
CA GLN A 5 -7.16 -20.91 -17.18
C GLN A 5 -6.62 -21.00 -16.38
N THR A 6 -6.32 -21.16 -16.60
CA THR A 6 -5.80 -21.18 -15.87
C THR A 6 -5.74 -20.61 -14.99
N ARG A 7 -6.08 -20.26 -14.73
CA ARG A 7 -6.21 -19.64 -13.96
C ARG A 7 -6.39 -19.74 -13.00
N CYS A 8 -6.63 -19.81 -12.91
CA CYS A 8 -6.94 -19.82 -12.04
C CYS A 8 -6.63 -20.40 -11.19
N GLN A 9 -6.62 -20.92 -11.24
CA GLN A 9 -6.42 -21.51 -10.45
C GLN A 9 -5.56 -21.53 -9.71
N THR A 10 -5.46 -21.91 -9.80
CA THR A 10 -4.35 -21.90 -9.22
C THR A 10 -4.18 -21.18 -8.05
N VAL A 11 -4.50 -20.35 -8.18
CA VAL A 11 -4.47 -19.44 -7.33
C VAL A 11 -4.88 -19.73 -6.00
N THR A 12 -5.81 -20.51 -5.92
CA THR A 12 -6.48 -20.70 -4.74
C THR A 12 -5.76 -21.45 -3.73
N ASP A 13 -5.01 -22.42 -4.14
CA ASP A 13 -4.42 -23.32 -3.19
C ASP A 13 -3.35 -22.66 -2.35
N HIS A 14 -2.40 -22.06 -2.98
CA HIS A 14 -1.25 -21.50 -2.27
C HIS A 14 -0.97 -20.12 -2.79
N PRO A 15 -1.43 -19.12 -2.07
CA PRO A 15 -1.11 -17.77 -2.51
C PRO A 15 0.39 -17.59 -2.52
N GLU A 16 0.87 -17.04 -3.58
CA GLU A 16 2.28 -16.75 -3.72
C GLU A 16 2.72 -15.76 -2.65
N SER A 17 3.94 -15.89 -2.16
CA SER A 17 4.39 -14.99 -1.11
C SER A 17 4.54 -13.58 -1.65
N ASN A 18 4.42 -12.61 -0.75
CA ASN A 18 4.58 -11.22 -1.13
C ASN A 18 5.95 -10.97 -1.75
N GLU A 19 6.97 -11.61 -1.20
CA GLU A 19 8.34 -11.41 -1.69
C GLU A 19 8.49 -11.92 -3.10
N SER A 20 7.89 -13.06 -3.39
CA SER A 20 7.93 -13.61 -4.73
C SER A 20 7.19 -12.71 -5.71
N LEU A 21 6.04 -12.19 -5.30
CA LEU A 21 5.27 -11.29 -6.13
C LEU A 21 6.03 -10.00 -6.42
N CYS A 22 6.80 -9.51 -5.45
CA CYS A 22 7.60 -8.31 -5.67
C CYS A 22 8.62 -8.53 -6.77
N VAL A 23 9.26 -9.68 -6.80
CA VAL A 23 10.23 -9.99 -7.84
C VAL A 23 9.55 -9.93 -9.20
N ARG A 24 8.37 -10.53 -9.30
CA ARG A 24 7.64 -10.54 -10.56
C ARG A 24 7.16 -9.14 -10.97
N VAL A 25 6.75 -8.33 -9.99
CA VAL A 25 6.34 -6.96 -10.26
C VAL A 25 7.52 -6.17 -10.83
N GLN A 26 8.70 -6.39 -10.27
CA GLN A 26 9.89 -5.69 -10.74
C GLN A 26 10.28 -6.11 -12.15
N GLN A 27 9.81 -7.27 -12.57
CA GLN A 27 10.00 -7.74 -13.93
C GLN A 27 8.93 -7.28 -14.90
N GLY A 28 7.97 -6.50 -14.39
CA GLY A 28 6.91 -5.95 -15.23
C GLY A 28 5.67 -6.80 -15.35
N ASP A 29 5.47 -7.76 -14.46
CA ASP A 29 4.32 -8.66 -14.52
C ASP A 29 3.07 -7.98 -13.96
N ALA A 30 2.11 -7.68 -14.84
CA ALA A 30 0.88 -7.01 -14.41
C ALA A 30 0.00 -7.90 -13.54
N GLN A 31 0.02 -9.19 -13.79
CA GLN A 31 -0.75 -10.12 -12.96
C GLN A 31 -0.23 -10.14 -11.53
N ALA A 32 1.08 -10.07 -11.39
CA ALA A 32 1.67 -10.03 -10.06
C ALA A 32 1.26 -8.78 -9.31
N LYS A 33 1.14 -7.66 -10.00
CA LYS A 33 0.67 -6.43 -9.37
C LYS A 33 -0.73 -6.59 -8.81
N LEU A 34 -1.63 -7.14 -9.61
CA LEU A 34 -3.00 -7.31 -9.17
C LEU A 34 -3.08 -8.27 -7.98
N GLN A 35 -2.34 -9.34 -8.06
CA GLN A 35 -2.36 -10.32 -6.99
C GLN A 35 -1.78 -9.74 -5.70
N LEU A 36 -0.72 -8.96 -5.82
CA LEU A 36 -0.09 -8.33 -4.67
C LEU A 36 -1.07 -7.36 -4.00
N LEU A 37 -1.78 -6.57 -4.80
CA LEU A 37 -2.78 -5.65 -4.27
C LEU A 37 -3.87 -6.42 -3.53
N LYS A 38 -4.31 -7.50 -4.13
CA LYS A 38 -5.38 -8.28 -3.55
C LYS A 38 -4.99 -8.92 -2.23
N GLN A 39 -3.78 -9.46 -2.17
CA GLN A 39 -3.31 -10.12 -0.96
C GLN A 39 -3.09 -9.15 0.20
N ASN A 40 -2.82 -7.89 -0.12
CA ASN A 40 -2.51 -6.91 0.91
C ASN A 40 -3.61 -5.88 1.09
N GLU A 41 -4.78 -6.18 0.55
CA GLU A 41 -5.93 -5.29 0.63
C GLU A 41 -6.29 -4.93 2.06
N GLY A 42 -6.28 -5.94 2.93
CA GLY A 42 -6.61 -5.71 4.33
C GLY A 42 -5.65 -4.76 5.02
N MET A 43 -4.37 -4.88 4.69
CA MET A 43 -3.38 -3.98 5.28
C MET A 43 -3.61 -2.55 4.82
N ILE A 44 -3.90 -2.37 3.54
CA ILE A 44 -4.16 -1.04 3.01
C ILE A 44 -5.38 -0.43 3.67
N HIS A 45 -6.45 -1.21 3.80
CA HIS A 45 -7.66 -0.74 4.46
C HIS A 45 -7.41 -0.37 5.91
N THR A 46 -6.64 -1.16 6.60
CA THR A 46 -6.34 -0.90 8.00
C THR A 46 -5.61 0.43 8.16
N ILE A 47 -4.62 0.65 7.32
CA ILE A 47 -3.84 1.88 7.41
C ILE A 47 -4.69 3.09 7.02
N ALA A 48 -5.45 2.97 5.94
CA ALA A 48 -6.30 4.07 5.48
C ALA A 48 -7.33 4.44 6.54
N TRP A 49 -7.94 3.44 7.14
CA TRP A 49 -8.95 3.65 8.16
C TRP A 49 -8.36 4.32 9.39
N ARG A 50 -7.19 3.86 9.82
CA ARG A 50 -6.51 4.44 10.96
C ARG A 50 -6.17 5.91 10.75
N GLU A 51 -5.63 6.21 9.58
CA GLU A 51 -5.23 7.58 9.30
C GLU A 51 -6.45 8.48 9.16
N ARG A 52 -7.52 7.95 8.56
CA ARG A 52 -8.75 8.73 8.44
C ARG A 52 -9.31 9.08 9.82
N ARG A 53 -9.29 8.12 10.74
CA ARG A 53 -9.78 8.38 12.09
C ARG A 53 -8.92 9.41 12.81
N ARG A 54 -7.63 9.38 12.54
CA ARG A 54 -6.71 10.30 13.16
C ARG A 54 -6.98 11.74 12.75
N TYR A 55 -7.43 11.93 11.53
CA TYR A 55 -7.74 13.25 10.98
C TYR A 55 -9.23 13.38 10.70
N ALA A 56 -10.03 12.91 11.66
CA ALA A 56 -11.48 12.86 11.47
C ALA A 56 -12.11 14.23 11.29
N TYR A 57 -11.42 15.27 11.74
CA TYR A 57 -11.93 16.61 11.59
C TYR A 57 -11.83 17.12 10.14
N LEU A 58 -11.14 16.40 9.30
CA LEU A 58 -11.06 16.73 7.88
C LEU A 58 -12.09 15.90 7.12
N SER A 59 -12.59 16.51 6.05
CA SER A 59 -13.57 15.82 5.21
C SER A 59 -12.83 14.96 4.21
N LEU A 60 -12.55 13.74 4.59
CA LEU A 60 -11.76 12.84 3.76
C LEU A 60 -12.58 11.66 3.28
N GLU A 61 -12.38 11.31 2.01
CA GLU A 61 -13.02 10.14 1.43
C GLU A 61 -12.13 8.93 1.63
N LEU A 62 -12.70 7.88 2.18
CA LEU A 62 -11.93 6.66 2.43
C LEU A 62 -11.38 6.07 1.13
N GLU A 63 -12.16 6.16 0.05
CA GLU A 63 -11.72 5.66 -1.24
C GLU A 63 -10.45 6.34 -1.74
N ASP A 64 -10.35 7.64 -1.51
CA ASP A 64 -9.15 8.37 -1.92
C ASP A 64 -7.93 7.90 -1.15
N LEU A 65 -8.11 7.67 0.14
CA LEU A 65 -7.01 7.19 0.98
C LEU A 65 -6.63 5.77 0.60
N TRP A 66 -7.62 4.96 0.27
CA TRP A 66 -7.36 3.61 -0.14
C TRP A 66 -6.58 3.57 -1.45
N ALA A 67 -6.98 4.40 -2.41
CA ALA A 67 -6.27 4.48 -3.68
C ALA A 67 -4.83 4.94 -3.47
N ALA A 68 -4.62 5.90 -2.60
CA ALA A 68 -3.27 6.35 -2.28
C ALA A 68 -2.45 5.21 -1.67
N GLY A 69 -3.09 4.43 -0.80
CA GLY A 69 -2.42 3.29 -0.18
C GLY A 69 -2.01 2.24 -1.19
N GLN A 70 -2.85 2.00 -2.20
CA GLN A 70 -2.50 1.06 -3.27
C GLN A 70 -1.27 1.52 -4.02
N MET A 71 -1.18 2.81 -4.30
CA MET A 71 -0.01 3.36 -4.96
C MET A 71 1.24 3.19 -4.09
N GLY A 72 1.08 3.39 -2.79
CA GLY A 72 2.18 3.18 -1.86
C GLY A 72 2.66 1.75 -1.85
N LEU A 73 1.72 0.81 -1.90
CA LEU A 73 2.08 -0.60 -1.93
C LEU A 73 2.86 -0.95 -3.20
N LEU A 74 2.40 -0.45 -4.34
CA LEU A 74 3.09 -0.73 -5.61
C LEU A 74 4.47 -0.10 -5.64
N ARG A 75 4.60 1.07 -5.05
CA ARG A 75 5.91 1.70 -4.96
C ARG A 75 6.85 0.87 -4.08
N ALA A 76 6.32 0.37 -2.96
CA ALA A 76 7.13 -0.49 -2.10
C ALA A 76 7.56 -1.74 -2.84
N ALA A 77 6.66 -2.32 -3.64
CA ALA A 77 6.99 -3.52 -4.39
C ALA A 77 8.12 -3.28 -5.38
N ARG A 78 8.13 -2.11 -6.01
CA ARG A 78 9.18 -1.81 -6.97
C ARG A 78 10.53 -1.58 -6.32
N LEU A 79 10.52 -1.09 -5.09
CA LEU A 79 11.76 -0.74 -4.41
C LEU A 79 12.26 -1.79 -3.45
N TYR A 80 11.44 -2.79 -3.19
CA TYR A 80 11.77 -3.81 -2.21
C TYR A 80 12.97 -4.64 -2.63
N ARG A 81 13.83 -4.93 -1.67
CA ARG A 81 15.01 -5.79 -1.90
C ARG A 81 14.99 -6.95 -0.91
N PRO A 82 14.76 -8.15 -1.41
CA PRO A 82 14.71 -9.32 -0.52
C PRO A 82 16.00 -9.57 0.24
N GLU A 83 17.11 -9.18 -0.33
CA GLU A 83 18.40 -9.46 0.27
C GLU A 83 18.65 -8.69 1.58
N THR A 84 17.82 -7.71 1.88
CA THR A 84 17.96 -7.01 3.16
C THR A 84 17.47 -7.83 4.34
N GLY A 85 16.76 -8.92 4.07
CA GLY A 85 16.26 -9.78 5.13
C GLY A 85 14.97 -9.35 5.76
N ASN A 86 14.44 -8.21 5.40
CA ASN A 86 13.18 -7.71 5.95
C ASN A 86 12.00 -8.30 5.19
N ARG A 87 10.91 -8.48 5.90
CA ARG A 87 9.69 -8.94 5.25
C ARG A 87 9.08 -7.80 4.46
N PHE A 88 8.47 -8.16 3.33
CA PHE A 88 7.84 -7.16 2.50
C PHE A 88 6.73 -6.42 3.24
N ALA A 89 5.95 -7.12 4.04
CA ALA A 89 4.84 -6.48 4.75
C ALA A 89 5.34 -5.35 5.66
N THR A 90 6.43 -5.58 6.35
CA THR A 90 7.01 -4.57 7.23
C THR A 90 7.49 -3.36 6.43
N TYR A 91 8.14 -3.65 5.31
CA TYR A 91 8.66 -2.60 4.44
C TYR A 91 7.50 -1.80 3.81
N ALA A 92 6.48 -2.51 3.37
CA ALA A 92 5.35 -1.87 2.70
C ALA A 92 4.53 -1.00 3.64
N TRP A 93 4.45 -1.39 4.90
CA TRP A 93 3.64 -0.65 5.86
C TRP A 93 3.96 0.84 5.88
N SER A 94 5.25 1.17 5.96
CA SER A 94 5.63 2.57 6.01
C SER A 94 5.39 3.26 4.68
N HIS A 95 5.56 2.58 3.56
CA HIS A 95 5.29 3.18 2.25
C HIS A 95 3.81 3.48 2.08
N ILE A 96 2.95 2.55 2.50
CA ILE A 96 1.52 2.75 2.41
C ILE A 96 1.09 3.91 3.30
N ARG A 97 1.60 3.91 4.52
CA ARG A 97 1.26 4.95 5.47
C ARG A 97 1.68 6.33 4.99
N GLN A 98 2.89 6.42 4.44
CA GLN A 98 3.37 7.69 3.91
C GLN A 98 2.49 8.18 2.76
N ALA A 99 2.10 7.26 1.88
CA ALA A 99 1.26 7.62 0.75
C ALA A 99 -0.11 8.14 1.22
N VAL A 100 -0.68 7.46 2.20
CA VAL A 100 -1.97 7.88 2.75
C VAL A 100 -1.86 9.23 3.43
N GLN A 101 -0.81 9.43 4.22
CA GLN A 101 -0.63 10.70 4.90
C GLN A 101 -0.41 11.84 3.92
N ARG A 102 0.30 11.57 2.85
CA ARG A 102 0.53 12.59 1.83
C ARG A 102 -0.78 12.97 1.15
N GLU A 103 -1.64 11.99 0.93
CA GLU A 103 -2.95 12.26 0.36
C GLU A 103 -3.78 13.13 1.30
N ILE A 104 -3.71 12.88 2.59
CA ILE A 104 -4.43 13.69 3.57
C ILE A 104 -3.96 15.14 3.53
N ILE A 105 -2.66 15.31 3.50
CA ILE A 105 -2.09 16.66 3.50
C ILE A 105 -2.47 17.42 2.23
N CYS A 106 -2.41 16.74 1.09
CA CYS A 106 -2.67 17.40 -0.18
C CYS A 106 -4.14 17.57 -0.48
N GLY A 107 -4.96 16.63 -0.02
CA GLY A 107 -6.37 16.62 -0.37
C GLY A 107 -7.31 17.09 0.72
N GLY A 108 -6.82 17.14 1.95
CA GLY A 108 -7.69 17.42 3.08
C GLY A 108 -7.73 18.86 3.55
N THR A 109 -6.92 19.72 2.97
CA THR A 109 -6.92 21.13 3.37
C THR A 109 -6.95 22.02 2.16
N ILE A 110 -7.54 23.18 2.35
CA ILE A 110 -7.58 24.19 1.31
C ILE A 110 -6.30 25.00 1.34
N VAL A 111 -5.79 25.25 2.54
CA VAL A 111 -4.58 26.02 2.72
C VAL A 111 -3.40 25.09 2.76
N ARG A 112 -2.38 25.39 1.96
CA ARG A 112 -1.21 24.56 1.90
C ARG A 112 -0.35 24.76 3.14
N ILE A 113 -0.09 23.68 3.85
CA ILE A 113 0.70 23.73 5.06
C ILE A 113 1.93 22.83 4.87
N PRO A 114 3.11 23.27 5.31
CA PRO A 114 4.29 22.41 5.17
C PRO A 114 4.10 21.05 5.83
N VAL A 115 4.62 20.04 5.19
CA VAL A 115 4.41 18.67 5.63
C VAL A 115 4.85 18.46 7.07
N HIS A 116 5.97 19.02 7.46
CA HIS A 116 6.47 18.81 8.81
C HIS A 116 5.56 19.39 9.88
N ARG A 117 4.69 20.29 9.53
CA ARG A 117 3.72 20.85 10.49
C ARG A 117 2.49 19.98 10.60
N TRP A 118 2.17 19.30 9.52
CA TRP A 118 0.97 18.47 9.46
C TRP A 118 1.12 17.16 10.18
N LEU A 119 2.26 16.53 10.01
CA LEU A 119 2.45 15.21 10.58
C LEU A 119 2.60 15.28 12.08
N PRO A 120 1.92 14.41 12.79
CA PRO A 120 2.08 14.39 14.24
C PRO A 120 3.53 14.07 14.60
N LYS A 121 3.99 14.67 15.64
CA LYS A 121 5.33 14.39 16.08
C LYS A 121 5.40 12.98 16.60
N ARG A 122 6.49 12.33 16.29
CA ARG A 122 6.69 11.01 16.79
C ARG A 122 6.95 11.07 18.27
N LYS A 123 6.37 10.13 18.96
CA LYS A 123 6.64 10.04 20.37
C LYS A 123 8.04 9.53 20.58
N ARG A 124 8.72 10.12 21.51
CA ARG A 124 10.03 9.66 21.85
C ARG A 124 9.94 8.62 22.93
N ARG A 125 10.83 7.72 22.90
CA ARG A 125 10.83 6.70 23.92
C ARG A 125 11.90 6.96 24.89
#